data_6ae54751ec5cde0bd00ece891d17748a
#
_entry.id   6ae54751ec5cde0bd00ece891d17748a
#
_cell.length_a   1.000
_cell.length_b   1.000
_cell.length_c   1.000
_cell.angle_alpha   90.00
_cell.angle_beta   90.00
_cell.angle_gamma   90.00
#
_symmetry.space_group_name_H-M   'P 1'
#
loop_
_entity.id
_entity.type
_entity.pdbx_description
1 polymer ?
#
loop_
_entity_poly.entity_id
_entity_poly.type
_entity_poly.pdbx_seq_one_letter_code
_entity_poly.pdbx_strand_id
1 'polypeptide(L)'
;MRTSLLPVSWIPAFLFLTMAFPAAADGGERSPDPVIAAAPGDSVAADSADVEPELDLDLGGALRFNVLFEEFDRTNRQKTGEFTFDTFRVNADGTYGDLFFSAEYRFYAGYRFLHSGYAGYEVQDDLDVRVGVHQVPFGVQPYFSNSWFFNLAYYAGFEDDYDAGLKVRYTPGNWTLIGAYYMNAEQTGFAGGTTFARYSFDVVPATTDDLGYAGLEADRFNQEINQFNGKVAYTLEAGGTSTTFSVSGQTGQLYNRSTTGTERHWATSVDLDGQYGRFNLRLGLIRYEMRPPGTTGPGRDAVVMAAYNAPYRVASKGRFYSGGLAYNLPVDLGPISRFRFYNDVSYHDKAPDAWVDGASNITGILTSAGPLFIYTDFLVTRNHPFSLPASDFGSALAEGSEEWNVAFNMNLGLYF
;
A
#
# COMPACT_ATOMS: atom_id res chain seq x y z
N MET A 1 31.73 9.69 -47.72
CA MET A 1 30.36 9.87 -47.29
C MET A 1 29.64 8.53 -47.34
N ARG A 2 29.59 7.82 -46.24
CA ARG A 2 28.70 6.66 -46.00
C ARG A 2 28.18 6.79 -44.58
N THR A 3 26.95 7.21 -44.46
CA THR A 3 26.18 7.27 -43.24
C THR A 3 25.75 5.84 -42.88
N SER A 4 26.34 5.27 -41.85
CA SER A 4 25.87 4.03 -41.23
C SER A 4 24.74 4.37 -40.24
N LEU A 5 23.53 4.03 -40.62
CA LEU A 5 22.40 3.97 -39.67
C LEU A 5 22.59 2.76 -38.75
N LEU A 6 22.75 3.01 -37.46
CA LEU A 6 22.67 2.01 -36.43
C LEU A 6 21.21 1.54 -36.29
N PRO A 7 20.94 0.25 -36.08
CA PRO A 7 19.60 -0.22 -35.88
C PRO A 7 19.09 0.23 -34.51
N VAL A 8 17.95 0.88 -34.47
CA VAL A 8 17.16 1.12 -33.28
C VAL A 8 16.77 -0.24 -32.73
N SER A 9 17.37 -0.63 -31.61
CA SER A 9 17.01 -1.83 -30.88
C SER A 9 15.54 -1.68 -30.41
N TRP A 10 14.74 -2.61 -30.83
CA TRP A 10 13.37 -2.79 -30.35
C TRP A 10 13.43 -3.13 -28.85
N ILE A 11 13.17 -2.16 -27.98
CA ILE A 11 12.78 -2.42 -26.61
C ILE A 11 11.37 -3.00 -26.72
N PRO A 12 11.11 -4.19 -26.21
CA PRO A 12 9.79 -4.77 -26.33
C PRO A 12 8.81 -3.91 -25.50
N ALA A 13 7.91 -3.23 -26.19
CA ALA A 13 6.78 -2.49 -25.61
C ALA A 13 5.80 -3.41 -24.82
N PHE A 14 6.16 -4.66 -24.62
CA PHE A 14 5.32 -5.68 -23.97
C PHE A 14 5.35 -5.67 -22.45
N LEU A 15 6.27 -4.93 -21.79
CA LEU A 15 6.39 -4.99 -20.32
C LEU A 15 5.36 -4.11 -19.59
N PHE A 16 4.68 -3.21 -20.29
CA PHE A 16 3.81 -2.21 -19.66
C PHE A 16 2.31 -2.51 -19.74
N LEU A 17 1.89 -3.48 -20.53
CA LEU A 17 0.46 -3.77 -20.73
C LEU A 17 -0.19 -4.54 -19.59
N THR A 18 0.56 -4.96 -18.57
CA THR A 18 0.06 -5.77 -17.44
C THR A 18 0.36 -5.18 -16.08
N MET A 19 0.65 -3.87 -15.98
CA MET A 19 0.74 -3.23 -14.68
C MET A 19 -0.66 -3.13 -14.07
N ALA A 20 -1.00 -4.09 -13.24
CA ALA A 20 -2.12 -3.94 -12.34
C ALA A 20 -1.80 -2.79 -11.38
N PHE A 21 -2.66 -1.80 -11.37
CA PHE A 21 -2.55 -0.68 -10.44
C PHE A 21 -2.68 -1.18 -9.00
N PRO A 22 -2.00 -0.50 -8.06
CA PRO A 22 -2.16 -0.81 -6.66
C PRO A 22 -3.64 -0.84 -6.30
N ALA A 23 -4.01 -1.87 -5.58
CA ALA A 23 -5.34 -2.01 -5.08
C ALA A 23 -5.67 -0.85 -4.15
N ALA A 24 -6.56 0.02 -4.57
CA ALA A 24 -7.19 0.89 -3.61
C ALA A 24 -7.94 0.03 -2.61
N ALA A 25 -7.80 0.41 -1.43
CA ALA A 25 -8.49 -0.15 -0.35
C ALA A 25 -10.00 0.01 -0.49
N ASP A 26 -10.65 -0.90 0.11
CA ASP A 26 -12.09 -0.98 0.22
C ASP A 26 -12.71 0.35 0.69
N GLY A 27 -13.45 1.04 -0.16
CA GLY A 27 -14.17 2.27 0.19
C GLY A 27 -15.47 2.01 0.95
N GLY A 28 -15.78 0.77 1.25
CA GLY A 28 -16.86 0.39 2.17
C GLY A 28 -16.38 0.47 3.61
N GLU A 29 -17.27 0.82 4.52
CA GLU A 29 -17.07 0.85 5.97
C GLU A 29 -16.80 -0.55 6.59
N ARG A 30 -16.10 -1.43 5.90
CA ARG A 30 -15.49 -2.57 6.56
C ARG A 30 -14.18 -2.08 7.13
N SER A 31 -14.10 -2.08 8.43
CA SER A 31 -12.84 -1.99 9.15
C SER A 31 -11.82 -2.92 8.47
N PRO A 32 -10.61 -2.50 8.22
CA PRO A 32 -9.59 -3.32 7.56
C PRO A 32 -9.18 -4.55 8.37
N ASP A 33 -9.34 -4.45 9.64
CA ASP A 33 -9.39 -5.58 10.56
C ASP A 33 -10.84 -5.73 11.00
N PRO A 34 -11.45 -6.92 11.01
CA PRO A 34 -12.73 -7.11 11.64
C PRO A 34 -12.60 -6.65 13.10
N VAL A 35 -13.03 -5.41 13.37
CA VAL A 35 -13.37 -5.05 14.72
C VAL A 35 -14.67 -5.82 14.95
N ILE A 36 -14.57 -6.96 15.61
CA ILE A 36 -15.76 -7.62 16.15
C ILE A 36 -16.37 -6.59 17.10
N ALA A 37 -17.36 -5.87 16.60
CA ALA A 37 -18.18 -5.00 17.44
C ALA A 37 -18.94 -5.97 18.35
N ALA A 38 -18.51 -6.05 19.62
CA ALA A 38 -19.27 -6.72 20.64
C ALA A 38 -20.69 -6.13 20.62
N ALA A 39 -21.65 -6.92 20.25
CA ALA A 39 -23.05 -6.57 20.43
C ALA A 39 -23.29 -6.28 21.92
N PRO A 40 -24.07 -5.24 22.30
CA PRO A 40 -24.39 -5.02 23.69
C PRO A 40 -25.20 -6.23 24.19
N GLY A 41 -24.54 -7.11 24.91
CA GLY A 41 -25.16 -8.28 25.52
C GLY A 41 -26.06 -7.85 26.66
N ASP A 42 -27.36 -8.05 26.51
CA ASP A 42 -28.27 -8.14 27.63
C ASP A 42 -27.81 -9.30 28.51
N SER A 43 -27.30 -8.96 29.70
CA SER A 43 -26.91 -9.94 30.71
C SER A 43 -28.15 -10.66 31.28
N VAL A 44 -28.51 -11.74 30.65
CA VAL A 44 -29.31 -12.80 31.27
C VAL A 44 -28.32 -13.86 31.71
N ALA A 45 -28.15 -13.99 33.03
CA ALA A 45 -27.44 -15.11 33.62
C ALA A 45 -28.21 -16.39 33.23
N ALA A 46 -27.74 -17.09 32.23
CA ALA A 46 -28.14 -18.43 31.86
C ALA A 46 -27.01 -19.39 32.24
N ASP A 47 -27.44 -20.44 32.88
CA ASP A 47 -26.70 -21.63 33.27
C ASP A 47 -25.67 -22.03 32.19
N SER A 48 -24.39 -22.11 32.57
CA SER A 48 -23.29 -22.44 31.64
C SER A 48 -23.36 -23.92 31.25
N ALA A 49 -24.18 -24.25 30.27
CA ALA A 49 -23.95 -25.42 29.45
C ALA A 49 -22.74 -25.09 28.55
N ASP A 50 -21.70 -25.93 28.54
CA ASP A 50 -20.57 -25.85 27.61
C ASP A 50 -21.10 -25.92 26.18
N VAL A 51 -21.42 -24.77 25.58
CA VAL A 51 -21.72 -24.67 24.15
C VAL A 51 -20.36 -24.69 23.47
N GLU A 52 -20.05 -25.80 22.78
CA GLU A 52 -18.83 -25.83 21.95
C GLU A 52 -18.88 -24.68 20.96
N PRO A 53 -17.77 -23.92 20.81
CA PRO A 53 -17.72 -22.83 19.84
C PRO A 53 -17.99 -23.35 18.44
N GLU A 54 -18.82 -22.64 17.68
CA GLU A 54 -19.11 -22.92 16.27
C GLU A 54 -18.21 -22.09 15.39
N LEU A 55 -17.77 -22.66 14.26
CA LEU A 55 -17.02 -21.93 13.25
C LEU A 55 -17.98 -21.00 12.49
N ASP A 56 -17.78 -19.69 12.64
CA ASP A 56 -18.41 -18.68 11.78
C ASP A 56 -17.42 -18.34 10.66
N LEU A 57 -17.88 -18.38 9.41
CA LEU A 57 -17.06 -18.20 8.20
C LEU A 57 -17.75 -17.24 7.22
N ASP A 58 -17.10 -16.10 6.95
CA ASP A 58 -17.48 -15.14 5.91
C ASP A 58 -16.54 -15.27 4.71
N LEU A 59 -17.15 -15.45 3.52
CA LEU A 59 -16.43 -15.54 2.26
C LEU A 59 -16.81 -14.36 1.38
N GLY A 60 -15.82 -13.71 0.81
CA GLY A 60 -16.02 -12.55 -0.02
C GLY A 60 -15.04 -12.47 -1.18
N GLY A 61 -15.13 -11.39 -1.93
CA GLY A 61 -14.24 -11.15 -3.03
C GLY A 61 -14.48 -9.83 -3.74
N ALA A 62 -13.67 -9.59 -4.78
CA ALA A 62 -13.89 -8.45 -5.67
C ALA A 62 -13.44 -8.76 -7.09
N LEU A 63 -14.13 -8.10 -8.04
CA LEU A 63 -13.75 -8.06 -9.45
C LEU A 63 -13.58 -6.60 -9.85
N ARG A 64 -12.41 -6.22 -10.39
CA ARG A 64 -12.11 -4.83 -10.67
C ARG A 64 -11.53 -4.62 -12.07
N PHE A 65 -11.82 -3.43 -12.61
CA PHE A 65 -11.36 -2.97 -13.91
C PHE A 65 -10.91 -1.52 -13.82
N ASN A 66 -9.98 -1.11 -14.69
CA ASN A 66 -9.53 0.28 -14.83
C ASN A 66 -9.84 0.82 -16.23
N VAL A 67 -10.18 2.11 -16.28
CA VAL A 67 -10.10 2.95 -17.48
C VAL A 67 -9.01 3.98 -17.20
N LEU A 68 -7.93 3.95 -17.97
CA LEU A 68 -6.78 4.81 -17.78
C LEU A 68 -6.52 5.68 -19.01
N PHE A 69 -6.38 6.99 -18.80
CA PHE A 69 -5.91 7.93 -19.79
C PHE A 69 -4.64 8.63 -19.30
N GLU A 70 -3.57 8.55 -20.09
CA GLU A 70 -2.23 9.08 -19.77
C GLU A 70 -1.82 10.09 -20.84
N GLU A 71 -1.69 11.36 -20.43
CA GLU A 71 -1.31 12.43 -21.34
C GLU A 71 0.13 12.25 -21.86
N PHE A 72 1.02 11.72 -21.06
CA PHE A 72 2.43 11.48 -21.35
C PHE A 72 2.67 10.24 -22.25
N ASP A 73 1.73 9.27 -22.30
CA ASP A 73 1.84 8.11 -23.21
C ASP A 73 1.18 8.38 -24.56
N ARG A 74 2.00 8.46 -25.60
CA ARG A 74 1.51 8.68 -26.97
C ARG A 74 0.54 7.61 -27.44
N THR A 75 0.80 6.34 -27.09
CA THR A 75 -0.04 5.21 -27.54
C THR A 75 -1.38 5.24 -26.85
N ASN A 76 -1.40 5.50 -25.53
CA ASN A 76 -2.61 5.63 -24.75
C ASN A 76 -3.47 6.81 -25.26
N ARG A 77 -2.86 7.97 -25.50
CA ARG A 77 -3.57 9.13 -26.12
C ARG A 77 -4.22 8.81 -27.46
N GLN A 78 -3.50 8.10 -28.34
CA GLN A 78 -4.01 7.75 -29.67
C GLN A 78 -5.20 6.77 -29.62
N LYS A 79 -5.25 5.93 -28.58
CA LYS A 79 -6.37 5.02 -28.32
C LYS A 79 -7.51 5.70 -27.54
N THR A 80 -7.36 6.93 -27.09
CA THR A 80 -8.30 7.63 -26.17
C THR A 80 -8.43 6.93 -24.83
N GLY A 81 -7.33 6.41 -24.29
CA GLY A 81 -7.27 5.64 -23.06
C GLY A 81 -7.26 4.12 -23.26
N GLU A 82 -7.27 3.40 -22.18
CA GLU A 82 -7.26 1.94 -22.17
C GLU A 82 -8.20 1.40 -21.08
N PHE A 83 -8.99 0.36 -21.43
CA PHE A 83 -9.82 -0.38 -20.47
C PHE A 83 -9.09 -1.70 -20.15
N THR A 84 -8.76 -1.93 -18.88
CA THR A 84 -7.95 -3.08 -18.46
C THR A 84 -8.61 -3.84 -17.31
N PHE A 85 -8.35 -5.14 -17.25
CA PHE A 85 -8.59 -5.92 -16.05
C PHE A 85 -7.59 -5.50 -14.97
N ASP A 86 -8.09 -5.19 -13.76
CA ASP A 86 -7.25 -4.88 -12.62
C ASP A 86 -6.98 -6.14 -11.80
N THR A 87 -7.96 -6.60 -11.03
CA THR A 87 -7.77 -7.79 -10.19
C THR A 87 -9.08 -8.57 -9.97
N PHE A 88 -8.92 -9.86 -9.73
CA PHE A 88 -9.89 -10.68 -9.03
C PHE A 88 -9.30 -11.11 -7.69
N ARG A 89 -10.04 -10.96 -6.61
CA ARG A 89 -9.62 -11.40 -5.28
C ARG A 89 -10.66 -12.28 -4.63
N VAL A 90 -10.21 -13.15 -3.75
CA VAL A 90 -11.05 -13.92 -2.83
C VAL A 90 -10.53 -13.69 -1.41
N ASN A 91 -11.43 -13.57 -0.46
CA ASN A 91 -11.11 -13.45 0.95
C ASN A 91 -11.99 -14.39 1.78
N ALA A 92 -11.44 -14.80 2.91
CA ALA A 92 -12.12 -15.62 3.92
C ALA A 92 -11.74 -15.09 5.29
N ASP A 93 -12.75 -14.73 6.07
CA ASP A 93 -12.64 -14.33 7.46
C ASP A 93 -13.41 -15.31 8.32
N GLY A 94 -12.91 -15.64 9.50
CA GLY A 94 -13.64 -16.56 10.37
C GLY A 94 -13.27 -16.47 11.82
N THR A 95 -14.19 -16.94 12.69
CA THR A 95 -14.02 -17.00 14.15
C THR A 95 -14.41 -18.38 14.67
N TYR A 96 -13.72 -18.82 15.73
CA TYR A 96 -14.00 -20.03 16.49
C TYR A 96 -13.69 -19.79 17.97
N GLY A 97 -14.67 -19.43 18.76
CA GLY A 97 -14.45 -18.93 20.14
C GLY A 97 -13.57 -17.66 20.09
N ASP A 98 -12.48 -17.65 20.86
CA ASP A 98 -11.51 -16.54 20.90
C ASP A 98 -10.50 -16.59 19.74
N LEU A 99 -10.52 -17.63 18.91
CA LEU A 99 -9.69 -17.72 17.72
C LEU A 99 -10.35 -16.98 16.55
N PHE A 100 -9.56 -16.26 15.79
CA PHE A 100 -10.00 -15.68 14.52
C PHE A 100 -8.92 -15.83 13.46
N PHE A 101 -9.33 -15.74 12.18
CA PHE A 101 -8.39 -15.75 11.06
C PHE A 101 -8.91 -14.88 9.94
N SER A 102 -7.98 -14.42 9.11
CA SER A 102 -8.29 -13.69 7.87
C SER A 102 -7.30 -14.10 6.81
N ALA A 103 -7.77 -14.26 5.57
CA ALA A 103 -6.92 -14.52 4.42
C ALA A 103 -7.50 -13.85 3.17
N GLU A 104 -6.63 -13.22 2.39
CA GLU A 104 -6.96 -12.63 1.09
C GLU A 104 -5.94 -13.05 0.04
N TYR A 105 -6.42 -13.56 -1.09
CA TYR A 105 -5.59 -13.92 -2.23
C TYR A 105 -6.02 -13.15 -3.47
N ARG A 106 -5.05 -12.56 -4.18
CA ARG A 106 -5.29 -11.71 -5.34
C ARG A 106 -4.71 -12.28 -6.62
N PHE A 107 -5.49 -12.18 -7.70
CA PHE A 107 -5.14 -12.59 -9.05
C PHE A 107 -5.11 -11.37 -9.96
N TYR A 108 -3.98 -11.12 -10.58
CA TYR A 108 -3.74 -10.06 -11.55
C TYR A 108 -3.42 -10.64 -12.92
N ALA A 109 -3.35 -9.81 -13.95
CA ALA A 109 -2.93 -10.27 -15.26
C ALA A 109 -1.46 -10.69 -15.25
N GLY A 110 -1.20 -12.02 -15.30
CA GLY A 110 0.15 -12.60 -15.38
C GLY A 110 0.83 -12.91 -14.04
N TYR A 111 0.29 -12.52 -12.90
CA TYR A 111 0.83 -12.86 -11.57
C TYR A 111 -0.27 -12.92 -10.50
N ARG A 112 0.07 -13.46 -9.34
CA ARG A 112 -0.82 -13.64 -8.20
C ARG A 112 -0.02 -13.74 -6.91
N PHE A 113 -0.63 -13.39 -5.77
CA PHE A 113 0.01 -13.49 -4.46
C PHE A 113 -1.01 -13.57 -3.32
N LEU A 114 -0.53 -14.01 -2.16
CA LEU A 114 -1.21 -13.81 -0.88
C LEU A 114 -1.07 -12.35 -0.49
N HIS A 115 -2.19 -11.64 -0.33
CA HIS A 115 -2.18 -10.27 0.17
C HIS A 115 -2.01 -10.25 1.69
N SER A 116 -2.86 -11.00 2.38
CA SER A 116 -2.81 -11.19 3.83
C SER A 116 -3.21 -12.61 4.18
N GLY A 117 -2.73 -13.11 5.32
CA GLY A 117 -3.11 -14.43 5.81
C GLY A 117 -2.56 -14.63 7.22
N TYR A 118 -3.44 -14.56 8.23
CA TYR A 118 -3.04 -14.69 9.63
C TYR A 118 -4.11 -15.40 10.45
N ALA A 119 -3.67 -16.00 11.55
CA ALA A 119 -4.52 -16.41 12.64
C ALA A 119 -4.28 -15.49 13.85
N GLY A 120 -5.34 -15.24 14.63
CA GLY A 120 -5.27 -14.44 15.83
C GLY A 120 -5.99 -15.09 16.99
N TYR A 121 -5.69 -14.59 18.18
CA TYR A 121 -6.32 -15.00 19.43
C TYR A 121 -6.68 -13.76 20.27
N GLU A 122 -7.93 -13.64 20.68
CA GLU A 122 -8.40 -12.63 21.63
C GLU A 122 -8.03 -13.08 23.04
N VAL A 123 -7.00 -12.45 23.61
CA VAL A 123 -6.56 -12.75 24.99
C VAL A 123 -7.55 -12.15 25.98
N GLN A 124 -8.13 -11.02 25.65
CA GLN A 124 -9.22 -10.31 26.32
C GLN A 124 -9.83 -9.29 25.35
N ASP A 125 -10.98 -8.71 25.69
CA ASP A 125 -11.78 -7.83 24.80
C ASP A 125 -10.97 -6.70 24.11
N ASP A 126 -9.91 -6.22 24.75
CA ASP A 126 -9.08 -5.12 24.26
C ASP A 126 -7.63 -5.55 23.91
N LEU A 127 -7.31 -6.84 23.91
CA LEU A 127 -5.98 -7.39 23.63
C LEU A 127 -6.04 -8.59 22.72
N ASP A 128 -5.46 -8.47 21.54
CA ASP A 128 -5.28 -9.57 20.58
C ASP A 128 -3.82 -9.80 20.18
N VAL A 129 -3.55 -11.03 19.76
CA VAL A 129 -2.27 -11.47 19.23
C VAL A 129 -2.50 -12.12 17.86
N ARG A 130 -1.69 -11.77 16.86
CA ARG A 130 -1.80 -12.27 15.49
C ARG A 130 -0.49 -12.84 15.00
N VAL A 131 -0.54 -13.93 14.24
CA VAL A 131 0.60 -14.59 13.62
C VAL A 131 0.29 -14.87 12.14
N GLY A 132 1.18 -14.46 11.27
CA GLY A 132 1.05 -14.66 9.82
C GLY A 132 1.48 -13.43 9.04
N VAL A 133 0.91 -13.27 7.84
CA VAL A 133 1.08 -12.08 7.00
C VAL A 133 -0.05 -11.11 7.29
N HIS A 134 0.29 -9.98 7.89
CA HIS A 134 -0.68 -8.97 8.28
C HIS A 134 -0.09 -7.57 8.21
N GLN A 135 -0.98 -6.58 8.12
CA GLN A 135 -0.58 -5.18 7.94
C GLN A 135 0.39 -4.72 9.03
N VAL A 136 1.47 -4.06 8.58
CA VAL A 136 2.48 -3.44 9.43
C VAL A 136 1.89 -2.23 10.15
N PRO A 137 2.05 -2.09 11.49
CA PRO A 137 1.48 -0.98 12.25
C PRO A 137 2.31 0.30 12.07
N PHE A 138 2.18 0.94 10.92
CA PHE A 138 2.88 2.16 10.58
C PHE A 138 1.94 3.18 9.92
N GLY A 139 2.09 4.48 10.20
CA GLY A 139 1.26 5.55 9.64
C GLY A 139 -0.22 5.47 10.02
N VAL A 140 -1.07 6.07 9.20
CA VAL A 140 -2.53 5.94 9.30
C VAL A 140 -2.94 4.57 8.78
N GLN A 141 -3.73 3.86 9.55
CA GLN A 141 -4.24 2.55 9.17
C GLN A 141 -5.75 2.61 8.89
N PRO A 142 -6.25 1.84 7.91
CA PRO A 142 -5.51 0.87 7.08
C PRO A 142 -4.60 1.56 6.07
N TYR A 143 -4.93 2.77 5.61
CA TYR A 143 -4.19 3.56 4.64
C TYR A 143 -4.53 5.04 4.82
N PHE A 144 -3.57 5.86 4.45
CA PHE A 144 -3.69 7.31 4.51
C PHE A 144 -4.55 7.87 3.37
N SER A 145 -4.39 7.32 2.17
CA SER A 145 -4.93 7.90 0.94
C SER A 145 -6.44 7.71 0.78
N ASN A 146 -7.10 8.65 0.13
CA ASN A 146 -8.49 8.55 -0.29
C ASN A 146 -8.60 8.09 -1.75
N SER A 147 -7.57 8.38 -2.56
CA SER A 147 -7.50 8.13 -3.99
C SER A 147 -7.10 6.69 -4.30
N TRP A 148 -7.43 6.22 -5.52
CA TRP A 148 -7.02 4.92 -6.03
C TRP A 148 -5.50 4.82 -6.16
N PHE A 149 -4.84 5.90 -6.55
CA PHE A 149 -3.40 5.97 -6.77
C PHE A 149 -2.60 6.27 -5.52
N PHE A 150 -3.10 6.14 -4.34
CA PHE A 150 -2.39 6.38 -3.10
C PHE A 150 -1.45 7.60 -3.10
N ASN A 151 -0.80 7.90 -2.00
CA ASN A 151 0.26 8.90 -1.92
C ASN A 151 1.65 8.29 -2.20
N LEU A 152 2.68 9.12 -2.35
CA LEU A 152 4.02 8.66 -2.70
C LEU A 152 4.66 7.74 -1.63
N ALA A 153 4.25 7.82 -0.37
CA ALA A 153 4.77 6.98 0.70
C ALA A 153 4.39 5.50 0.54
N TYR A 154 3.22 5.21 -0.06
CA TYR A 154 2.80 3.86 -0.40
C TYR A 154 3.82 3.14 -1.28
N TYR A 155 4.32 3.83 -2.30
CA TYR A 155 5.30 3.28 -3.26
C TYR A 155 6.71 3.12 -2.68
N ALA A 156 6.92 3.53 -1.45
CA ALA A 156 8.16 3.33 -0.71
C ALA A 156 8.00 2.42 0.52
N GLY A 157 6.87 1.66 0.60
CA GLY A 157 6.62 0.69 1.66
C GLY A 157 6.25 1.31 3.01
N PHE A 158 5.66 2.52 3.03
CA PHE A 158 5.28 3.21 4.28
C PHE A 158 3.77 3.43 4.44
N GLU A 159 2.97 2.86 3.60
CA GLU A 159 1.51 2.86 3.68
C GLU A 159 1.00 1.53 3.16
N ASP A 160 0.03 0.94 3.87
CA ASP A 160 -0.64 -0.32 3.50
C ASP A 160 0.35 -1.47 3.21
N ASP A 161 1.35 -1.58 4.08
CA ASP A 161 2.42 -2.56 4.03
C ASP A 161 2.04 -3.83 4.81
N TYR A 162 2.48 -5.01 4.34
CA TYR A 162 2.16 -6.32 4.92
C TYR A 162 3.40 -7.19 5.01
N ASP A 163 3.68 -7.70 6.22
CA ASP A 163 4.84 -8.52 6.51
C ASP A 163 4.48 -9.80 7.28
N ALA A 164 5.40 -10.78 7.24
CA ALA A 164 5.26 -12.07 7.92
C ALA A 164 5.85 -12.04 9.34
N GLY A 165 4.98 -12.15 10.36
CA GLY A 165 5.44 -12.05 11.74
C GLY A 165 4.38 -12.23 12.81
N LEU A 166 4.65 -11.59 13.97
CA LEU A 166 3.82 -11.55 15.15
C LEU A 166 3.43 -10.10 15.45
N LYS A 167 2.15 -9.87 15.76
CA LYS A 167 1.62 -8.57 16.18
C LYS A 167 0.79 -8.72 17.44
N VAL A 168 0.95 -7.78 18.36
CA VAL A 168 0.14 -7.63 19.57
C VAL A 168 -0.54 -6.27 19.49
N ARG A 169 -1.86 -6.24 19.65
CA ARG A 169 -2.67 -5.03 19.66
C ARG A 169 -3.41 -4.92 21.00
N TYR A 170 -3.28 -3.77 21.64
CA TYR A 170 -3.97 -3.44 22.89
C TYR A 170 -4.69 -2.10 22.77
N THR A 171 -6.01 -2.08 23.02
CA THR A 171 -6.88 -0.93 22.75
C THR A 171 -7.65 -0.45 23.99
N PRO A 172 -6.97 -0.04 25.09
CA PRO A 172 -7.63 0.38 26.32
C PRO A 172 -8.29 1.76 26.16
N GLY A 173 -9.61 1.80 26.15
CA GLY A 173 -10.39 3.03 26.00
C GLY A 173 -10.06 3.77 24.69
N ASN A 174 -9.55 5.00 24.79
CA ASN A 174 -9.24 5.81 23.60
C ASN A 174 -7.82 5.61 23.05
N TRP A 175 -7.05 4.69 23.63
CA TRP A 175 -5.69 4.39 23.18
C TRP A 175 -5.66 3.19 22.24
N THR A 176 -4.74 3.23 21.27
CA THR A 176 -4.35 2.07 20.49
C THR A 176 -2.84 1.92 20.59
N LEU A 177 -2.40 0.78 21.12
CA LEU A 177 -0.99 0.43 21.32
C LEU A 177 -0.70 -0.84 20.53
N ILE A 178 0.24 -0.79 19.59
CA ILE A 178 0.58 -1.94 18.76
C ILE A 178 2.09 -2.15 18.81
N GLY A 179 2.50 -3.39 19.03
CA GLY A 179 3.87 -3.86 18.88
C GLY A 179 3.91 -5.02 17.90
N ALA A 180 4.89 -5.05 17.00
CA ALA A 180 5.04 -6.16 16.07
C ALA A 180 6.51 -6.50 15.82
N TYR A 181 6.74 -7.77 15.46
CA TYR A 181 8.01 -8.29 14.98
C TYR A 181 7.79 -9.07 13.71
N TYR A 182 8.46 -8.71 12.64
CA TYR A 182 8.43 -9.36 11.35
C TYR A 182 9.79 -9.99 11.04
N MET A 183 9.76 -11.27 10.69
CA MET A 183 10.99 -11.98 10.32
C MET A 183 11.46 -11.59 8.93
N ASN A 184 10.53 -11.34 8.04
CA ASN A 184 10.74 -10.99 6.63
C ASN A 184 9.47 -10.35 6.05
N ALA A 185 9.64 -9.71 4.90
CA ALA A 185 8.53 -9.28 4.06
C ALA A 185 7.59 -10.44 3.72
N GLU A 186 6.40 -10.14 3.23
CA GLU A 186 5.46 -11.16 2.77
C GLU A 186 6.07 -12.02 1.65
N GLN A 187 5.71 -13.30 1.62
CA GLN A 187 6.26 -14.22 0.65
C GLN A 187 5.60 -14.06 -0.72
N THR A 188 6.43 -14.01 -1.75
CA THR A 188 5.98 -14.12 -3.13
C THR A 188 5.31 -15.47 -3.37
N GLY A 189 4.23 -15.46 -4.10
CA GLY A 189 3.24 -16.52 -4.25
C GLY A 189 3.74 -17.95 -4.35
N PHE A 190 2.89 -18.87 -3.96
CA PHE A 190 3.12 -20.30 -4.02
C PHE A 190 3.52 -20.72 -5.44
N ALA A 191 4.66 -21.41 -5.57
CA ALA A 191 5.17 -22.04 -6.77
C ALA A 191 5.33 -21.14 -8.01
N GLY A 192 6.51 -20.59 -8.19
CA GLY A 192 6.99 -20.04 -9.47
C GLY A 192 6.65 -18.58 -9.74
N GLY A 193 6.28 -17.81 -8.75
CA GLY A 193 6.21 -16.35 -8.85
C GLY A 193 7.62 -15.73 -8.91
N THR A 194 7.75 -14.58 -9.57
CA THR A 194 8.97 -13.78 -9.49
C THR A 194 9.09 -13.19 -8.07
N THR A 195 10.30 -12.81 -7.67
CA THR A 195 10.55 -12.11 -6.40
C THR A 195 9.75 -10.81 -6.28
N PHE A 196 9.26 -10.27 -7.40
CA PHE A 196 8.56 -9.00 -7.52
C PHE A 196 7.02 -9.13 -7.46
N ALA A 197 6.48 -10.36 -7.57
CA ALA A 197 5.04 -10.62 -7.53
C ALA A 197 4.53 -10.67 -6.08
N ARG A 198 4.38 -9.50 -5.47
CA ARG A 198 3.92 -9.26 -4.09
C ARG A 198 3.01 -8.05 -4.03
N TYR A 199 2.36 -7.83 -2.91
CA TYR A 199 1.50 -6.67 -2.68
C TYR A 199 2.28 -5.46 -2.18
N SER A 200 3.04 -5.62 -1.10
CA SER A 200 3.76 -4.53 -0.45
C SER A 200 5.04 -4.16 -1.20
N PHE A 201 5.41 -2.90 -1.10
CA PHE A 201 6.66 -2.40 -1.67
C PHE A 201 7.81 -2.61 -0.70
N ASP A 202 8.50 -3.73 -0.84
CA ASP A 202 9.62 -4.13 0.00
C ASP A 202 10.95 -4.03 -0.71
N VAL A 203 12.04 -3.95 0.07
CA VAL A 203 13.40 -4.07 -0.47
C VAL A 203 13.64 -5.51 -0.93
N VAL A 204 13.91 -5.66 -2.21
CA VAL A 204 14.06 -6.95 -2.88
C VAL A 204 15.41 -7.08 -3.58
N PRO A 205 15.95 -8.30 -3.68
CA PRO A 205 17.10 -8.56 -4.53
C PRO A 205 16.71 -8.41 -6.00
N ALA A 206 17.54 -7.71 -6.78
CA ALA A 206 17.40 -7.53 -8.21
C ALA A 206 18.75 -7.55 -8.92
N THR A 207 18.74 -7.93 -10.19
CA THR A 207 19.91 -7.94 -11.06
C THR A 207 19.90 -6.76 -12.02
N THR A 208 21.03 -6.52 -12.69
CA THR A 208 21.13 -5.53 -13.77
C THR A 208 20.18 -5.85 -14.94
N ASP A 209 19.88 -7.13 -15.17
CA ASP A 209 18.93 -7.55 -16.20
C ASP A 209 17.48 -7.18 -15.80
N ASP A 210 17.15 -7.24 -14.51
CA ASP A 210 15.83 -6.85 -14.01
C ASP A 210 15.59 -5.34 -14.09
N LEU A 211 16.65 -4.54 -13.92
CA LEU A 211 16.58 -3.08 -13.78
C LEU A 211 17.47 -2.32 -14.76
N GLY A 212 17.85 -2.92 -15.88
CA GLY A 212 18.66 -2.25 -16.91
C GLY A 212 18.03 -0.93 -17.41
N TYR A 213 16.70 -0.86 -17.48
CA TYR A 213 15.95 0.35 -17.83
C TYR A 213 16.06 1.46 -16.76
N ALA A 214 16.37 1.12 -15.51
CA ALA A 214 16.50 2.08 -14.41
C ALA A 214 17.96 2.51 -14.15
N GLY A 215 18.90 2.15 -15.05
CA GLY A 215 20.30 2.49 -14.91
C GLY A 215 20.99 1.81 -13.74
N LEU A 216 20.58 0.61 -13.37
CA LEU A 216 21.28 -0.16 -12.34
C LEU A 216 22.59 -0.69 -12.90
N GLU A 217 23.73 -0.20 -12.38
CA GLU A 217 25.06 -0.53 -12.88
C GLU A 217 25.62 -1.84 -12.31
N ALA A 218 25.06 -2.33 -11.18
CA ALA A 218 25.48 -3.56 -10.53
C ALA A 218 24.31 -4.20 -9.80
N ASP A 219 24.35 -5.53 -9.72
CA ASP A 219 23.33 -6.31 -9.01
C ASP A 219 23.15 -5.86 -7.56
N ARG A 220 21.92 -5.91 -7.07
CA ARG A 220 21.53 -5.61 -5.70
C ARG A 220 20.88 -6.84 -5.09
N PHE A 221 21.43 -7.31 -3.97
CA PHE A 221 20.98 -8.55 -3.33
C PHE A 221 20.43 -8.30 -1.92
N ASN A 222 19.88 -7.11 -1.67
CA ASN A 222 19.35 -6.72 -0.37
C ASN A 222 17.90 -7.17 -0.22
N GLN A 223 17.52 -7.53 1.01
CA GLN A 223 16.16 -7.86 1.42
C GLN A 223 15.94 -7.47 2.88
N GLU A 224 14.71 -7.21 3.25
CA GLU A 224 14.32 -6.90 4.62
C GLU A 224 14.25 -8.14 5.49
N ILE A 225 14.73 -8.01 6.72
CA ILE A 225 14.66 -9.04 7.76
C ILE A 225 14.60 -8.41 9.16
N ASN A 226 14.03 -9.15 10.12
CA ASN A 226 14.07 -8.80 11.55
C ASN A 226 13.60 -7.37 11.84
N GLN A 227 12.40 -7.01 11.37
CA GLN A 227 11.81 -5.69 11.58
C GLN A 227 10.96 -5.66 12.85
N PHE A 228 11.14 -4.63 13.66
CA PHE A 228 10.32 -4.30 14.82
C PHE A 228 9.52 -3.04 14.54
N ASN A 229 8.24 -3.08 14.87
CA ASN A 229 7.32 -1.97 14.72
C ASN A 229 6.64 -1.63 16.04
N GLY A 230 6.42 -0.34 16.25
CA GLY A 230 5.63 0.16 17.37
C GLY A 230 4.72 1.31 16.93
N LYS A 231 3.48 1.30 17.38
CA LYS A 231 2.53 2.38 17.15
C LYS A 231 1.77 2.72 18.43
N VAL A 232 1.63 4.02 18.68
CA VAL A 232 0.79 4.57 19.73
C VAL A 232 -0.16 5.56 19.08
N ALA A 233 -1.46 5.38 19.29
CA ALA A 233 -2.48 6.31 18.84
C ALA A 233 -3.43 6.67 19.98
N TYR A 234 -3.97 7.88 19.95
CA TYR A 234 -4.99 8.36 20.87
C TYR A 234 -6.11 9.03 20.09
N THR A 235 -7.33 8.57 20.32
CA THR A 235 -8.53 9.13 19.67
C THR A 235 -9.26 10.06 20.64
N LEU A 236 -9.38 11.32 20.25
CA LEU A 236 -10.17 12.33 20.96
C LEU A 236 -11.55 12.43 20.31
N GLU A 237 -12.58 12.09 21.07
CA GLU A 237 -13.97 12.24 20.65
C GLU A 237 -14.62 13.42 21.37
N ALA A 238 -15.24 14.33 20.61
CA ALA A 238 -15.96 15.48 21.17
C ALA A 238 -17.06 15.97 20.21
N GLY A 239 -18.29 16.08 20.69
CA GLY A 239 -19.38 16.73 19.95
C GLY A 239 -19.72 16.10 18.59
N GLY A 240 -19.55 14.79 18.44
CA GLY A 240 -19.77 14.08 17.18
C GLY A 240 -18.63 14.21 16.17
N THR A 241 -17.46 14.65 16.63
CA THR A 241 -16.20 14.66 15.89
C THR A 241 -15.20 13.67 16.52
N SER A 242 -14.29 13.15 15.72
CA SER A 242 -13.24 12.25 16.15
C SER A 242 -11.91 12.71 15.56
N THR A 243 -10.85 12.73 16.37
CA THR A 243 -9.49 13.05 15.91
C THR A 243 -8.51 12.06 16.53
N THR A 244 -7.85 11.27 15.70
CA THR A 244 -6.81 10.35 16.12
C THR A 244 -5.45 10.95 15.82
N PHE A 245 -4.62 11.07 16.84
CA PHE A 245 -3.20 11.40 16.72
C PHE A 245 -2.41 10.13 16.89
N SER A 246 -1.45 9.86 15.99
CA SER A 246 -0.60 8.69 16.11
C SER A 246 0.87 9.01 15.87
N VAL A 247 1.70 8.20 16.53
CA VAL A 247 3.14 8.13 16.30
C VAL A 247 3.49 6.66 16.09
N SER A 248 4.21 6.37 15.02
CA SER A 248 4.70 5.03 14.74
C SER A 248 6.18 5.04 14.39
N GLY A 249 6.81 3.90 14.58
CA GLY A 249 8.21 3.70 14.24
C GLY A 249 8.48 2.26 13.86
N GLN A 250 9.43 2.08 12.95
CA GLN A 250 9.96 0.79 12.57
C GLN A 250 11.48 0.81 12.54
N THR A 251 12.10 -0.32 12.82
CA THR A 251 13.53 -0.54 12.66
C THR A 251 13.80 -2.02 12.42
N GLY A 252 14.65 -2.29 11.45
CA GLY A 252 15.01 -3.65 11.05
C GLY A 252 16.38 -3.70 10.40
N GLN A 253 16.63 -4.77 9.68
CA GLN A 253 17.88 -5.02 8.98
C GLN A 253 17.63 -5.25 7.49
N LEU A 254 18.51 -4.70 6.67
CA LEU A 254 18.68 -5.12 5.29
C LEU A 254 19.80 -6.16 5.24
N TYR A 255 19.48 -7.34 4.74
CA TYR A 255 20.43 -8.44 4.56
C TYR A 255 20.84 -8.56 3.09
N ASN A 256 22.13 -8.62 2.83
CA ASN A 256 22.66 -8.83 1.48
C ASN A 256 23.01 -10.31 1.27
N ARG A 257 22.33 -10.97 0.36
CA ARG A 257 22.51 -12.41 0.07
C ARG A 257 23.89 -12.76 -0.48
N SER A 258 24.58 -11.82 -1.14
CA SER A 258 25.89 -12.05 -1.74
C SER A 258 27.02 -11.91 -0.74
N THR A 259 26.99 -10.85 0.09
CA THR A 259 28.04 -10.53 1.05
C THR A 259 27.78 -11.08 2.45
N THR A 260 26.54 -11.58 2.71
CA THR A 260 26.04 -11.97 4.03
C THR A 260 26.09 -10.83 5.07
N GLY A 261 26.34 -9.60 4.63
CA GLY A 261 26.34 -8.42 5.46
C GLY A 261 24.94 -7.94 5.80
N THR A 262 24.82 -7.28 6.96
CA THR A 262 23.58 -6.62 7.38
C THR A 262 23.83 -5.16 7.72
N GLU A 263 22.89 -4.30 7.39
CA GLU A 263 22.85 -2.90 7.78
C GLU A 263 21.44 -2.56 8.28
N ARG A 264 21.32 -1.46 9.02
CA ARG A 264 20.03 -1.06 9.61
C ARG A 264 19.18 -0.26 8.63
N HIS A 265 17.86 -0.46 8.70
CA HIS A 265 16.88 0.52 8.25
C HIS A 265 15.99 0.99 9.41
N TRP A 266 15.38 2.16 9.26
CA TRP A 266 14.41 2.69 10.21
C TRP A 266 13.49 3.71 9.54
N ALA A 267 12.28 3.85 10.05
CA ALA A 267 11.36 4.93 9.72
C ALA A 267 10.55 5.35 10.95
N THR A 268 10.07 6.59 10.93
CA THR A 268 9.15 7.14 11.93
C THR A 268 8.05 7.90 11.24
N SER A 269 6.82 7.84 11.77
CA SER A 269 5.68 8.62 11.30
C SER A 269 5.00 9.36 12.43
N VAL A 270 4.47 10.54 12.12
CA VAL A 270 3.56 11.32 12.98
C VAL A 270 2.34 11.66 12.14
N ASP A 271 1.15 11.28 12.61
CA ASP A 271 -0.04 11.34 11.81
C ASP A 271 -1.23 11.90 12.58
N LEU A 272 -2.17 12.46 11.83
CA LEU A 272 -3.49 12.88 12.27
C LEU A 272 -4.53 12.32 11.30
N ASP A 273 -5.59 11.70 11.83
CA ASP A 273 -6.82 11.35 11.10
C ASP A 273 -8.03 11.92 11.84
N GLY A 274 -8.70 12.88 11.23
CA GLY A 274 -9.81 13.61 11.82
C GLY A 274 -11.11 13.47 11.02
N GLN A 275 -12.21 13.13 11.73
CA GLN A 275 -13.56 13.11 11.17
C GLN A 275 -14.39 14.24 11.77
N TYR A 276 -14.80 15.21 10.97
CA TYR A 276 -15.50 16.42 11.36
C TYR A 276 -16.83 16.56 10.61
N GLY A 277 -17.86 15.89 11.11
CA GLY A 277 -19.14 15.75 10.41
C GLY A 277 -18.95 15.01 9.08
N ARG A 278 -19.14 15.71 7.95
CA ARG A 278 -18.94 15.14 6.60
C ARG A 278 -17.52 15.25 6.08
N PHE A 279 -16.64 15.98 6.77
CA PHE A 279 -15.26 16.15 6.38
C PHE A 279 -14.36 15.14 7.06
N ASN A 280 -13.39 14.61 6.33
CA ASN A 280 -12.26 13.85 6.86
C ASN A 280 -10.97 14.57 6.46
N LEU A 281 -10.09 14.79 7.43
CA LEU A 281 -8.78 15.43 7.25
C LEU A 281 -7.70 14.45 7.72
N ARG A 282 -6.71 14.20 6.87
CA ARG A 282 -5.53 13.41 7.21
C ARG A 282 -4.27 14.22 6.98
N LEU A 283 -3.33 14.15 7.90
CA LEU A 283 -2.00 14.76 7.80
C LEU A 283 -0.97 13.73 8.24
N GLY A 284 0.14 13.62 7.52
CA GLY A 284 1.21 12.67 7.80
C GLY A 284 2.59 13.22 7.47
N LEU A 285 3.56 12.86 8.31
CA LEU A 285 4.97 13.14 8.13
C LEU A 285 5.75 11.87 8.41
N ILE A 286 6.50 11.39 7.41
CA ILE A 286 7.39 10.23 7.54
C ILE A 286 8.82 10.68 7.33
N ARG A 287 9.74 10.13 8.14
CA ARG A 287 11.18 10.24 7.94
C ARG A 287 11.80 8.85 8.00
N TYR A 288 12.67 8.54 7.04
CA TYR A 288 13.26 7.21 6.93
C TYR A 288 14.72 7.24 6.48
N GLU A 289 15.45 6.16 6.76
CA GLU A 289 16.78 5.86 6.27
C GLU A 289 16.97 4.35 6.14
N MET A 290 17.35 3.90 4.95
CA MET A 290 17.67 2.53 4.59
C MET A 290 19.16 2.47 4.23
N ARG A 291 19.92 1.55 4.83
CA ARG A 291 21.35 1.42 4.55
C ARG A 291 21.60 0.11 3.82
N PRO A 292 21.65 0.12 2.46
CA PRO A 292 21.88 -1.12 1.72
C PRO A 292 23.30 -1.64 1.95
N PRO A 293 23.47 -2.84 2.55
CA PRO A 293 24.78 -3.47 2.71
C PRO A 293 25.35 -3.92 1.37
N GLY A 294 26.68 -4.03 1.29
CA GLY A 294 27.37 -4.49 0.08
C GLY A 294 27.47 -3.44 -1.02
N THR A 295 27.10 -2.19 -0.75
CA THR A 295 27.21 -1.06 -1.68
C THR A 295 28.09 0.04 -1.09
N THR A 296 28.76 0.81 -1.97
CA THR A 296 29.60 1.95 -1.59
C THR A 296 29.34 3.15 -2.50
N GLY A 297 29.69 4.35 -2.06
CA GLY A 297 29.53 5.57 -2.85
C GLY A 297 28.05 5.82 -3.24
N PRO A 298 27.79 6.32 -4.46
CA PRO A 298 26.43 6.62 -4.94
C PRO A 298 25.48 5.43 -4.94
N GLY A 299 25.99 4.20 -4.95
CA GLY A 299 25.17 3.00 -4.84
C GLY A 299 24.41 2.85 -3.52
N ARG A 300 24.79 3.62 -2.49
CA ARG A 300 24.07 3.65 -1.20
C ARG A 300 22.90 4.62 -1.17
N ASP A 301 22.76 5.47 -2.17
CA ASP A 301 21.72 6.51 -2.21
C ASP A 301 20.35 5.94 -2.60
N ALA A 302 20.30 4.71 -3.13
CA ALA A 302 19.07 4.01 -3.47
C ALA A 302 19.05 2.56 -2.96
N VAL A 303 17.84 2.07 -2.68
CA VAL A 303 17.49 0.64 -2.57
C VAL A 303 16.65 0.23 -3.76
N VAL A 304 16.56 -1.07 -4.04
CA VAL A 304 15.59 -1.61 -5.00
C VAL A 304 14.40 -2.12 -4.22
N MET A 305 13.22 -1.66 -4.59
CA MET A 305 11.94 -2.13 -4.07
C MET A 305 11.09 -2.68 -5.20
N ALA A 306 10.16 -3.56 -4.87
CA ALA A 306 9.19 -4.07 -5.83
C ALA A 306 7.87 -4.45 -5.17
N ALA A 307 6.80 -4.24 -5.92
CA ALA A 307 5.48 -4.83 -5.76
C ALA A 307 4.84 -4.97 -7.16
N TYR A 308 3.75 -5.73 -7.27
CA TYR A 308 2.99 -5.87 -8.53
C TYR A 308 3.85 -6.30 -9.73
N ASN A 309 4.87 -7.10 -9.50
CA ASN A 309 5.84 -7.54 -10.50
C ASN A 309 6.65 -6.41 -11.16
N ALA A 310 6.74 -5.26 -10.52
CA ALA A 310 7.34 -4.03 -11.02
C ALA A 310 8.46 -3.53 -10.09
N PRO A 311 9.74 -3.91 -10.33
CA PRO A 311 10.86 -3.42 -9.54
C PRO A 311 11.31 -2.03 -9.99
N TYR A 312 11.73 -1.18 -9.04
CA TYR A 312 12.31 0.14 -9.29
C TYR A 312 13.21 0.59 -8.12
N ARG A 313 13.92 1.70 -8.33
CA ARG A 313 14.78 2.28 -7.31
C ARG A 313 14.06 3.33 -6.49
N VAL A 314 14.32 3.32 -5.18
CA VAL A 314 13.79 4.27 -4.20
C VAL A 314 14.96 4.92 -3.48
N ALA A 315 14.89 6.21 -3.20
CA ALA A 315 15.87 6.92 -2.39
C ALA A 315 16.04 6.21 -1.05
N SER A 316 17.28 5.93 -0.66
CA SER A 316 17.57 5.23 0.59
C SER A 316 17.31 6.07 1.84
N LYS A 317 17.07 7.37 1.67
CA LYS A 317 16.81 8.31 2.75
C LYS A 317 15.98 9.49 2.25
N GLY A 318 15.02 9.92 3.07
CA GLY A 318 14.16 11.03 2.72
C GLY A 318 13.07 11.30 3.74
N ARG A 319 12.10 12.10 3.31
CA ARG A 319 10.87 12.41 4.06
C ARG A 319 9.68 12.40 3.12
N PHE A 320 8.55 11.96 3.64
CA PHE A 320 7.26 12.14 2.97
C PHE A 320 6.39 13.09 3.79
N TYR A 321 5.74 14.00 3.10
CA TYR A 321 4.71 14.87 3.64
C TYR A 321 3.42 14.53 2.90
N SER A 322 2.36 14.21 3.63
CA SER A 322 1.09 13.80 3.05
C SER A 322 -0.07 14.59 3.68
N GLY A 323 -1.03 14.99 2.86
CA GLY A 323 -2.26 15.63 3.26
C GLY A 323 -3.43 15.07 2.47
N GLY A 324 -4.53 14.75 3.14
CA GLY A 324 -5.77 14.27 2.54
C GLY A 324 -6.96 15.01 3.10
N LEU A 325 -7.84 15.49 2.22
CA LEU A 325 -9.13 16.09 2.60
C LEU A 325 -10.23 15.40 1.81
N ALA A 326 -11.25 14.91 2.52
CA ALA A 326 -12.41 14.33 1.87
C ALA A 326 -13.72 14.91 2.43
N TYR A 327 -14.77 14.94 1.58
CA TYR A 327 -16.12 15.32 1.92
C TYR A 327 -17.10 14.23 1.52
N ASN A 328 -17.82 13.67 2.49
CA ASN A 328 -18.82 12.64 2.29
C ASN A 328 -20.19 13.27 2.07
N LEU A 329 -20.79 13.05 0.90
CA LEU A 329 -22.12 13.49 0.54
C LEU A 329 -23.05 12.26 0.41
N PRO A 330 -23.84 11.92 1.43
CA PRO A 330 -24.92 10.94 1.29
C PRO A 330 -25.95 11.42 0.29
N VAL A 331 -26.40 10.54 -0.57
CA VAL A 331 -27.42 10.80 -1.59
C VAL A 331 -28.39 9.62 -1.67
N ASP A 332 -29.55 9.86 -2.26
CA ASP A 332 -30.53 8.83 -2.65
C ASP A 332 -30.81 9.01 -4.14
N LEU A 333 -29.90 8.45 -4.97
CA LEU A 333 -29.94 8.62 -6.41
C LEU A 333 -29.89 7.24 -7.12
N GLY A 334 -31.04 6.58 -7.19
CA GLY A 334 -31.14 5.22 -7.69
C GLY A 334 -30.28 4.25 -6.86
N PRO A 335 -29.31 3.54 -7.43
CA PRO A 335 -28.44 2.65 -6.66
C PRO A 335 -27.33 3.41 -5.88
N ILE A 336 -27.11 4.71 -6.17
CA ILE A 336 -26.02 5.49 -5.58
C ILE A 336 -26.45 5.98 -4.20
N SER A 337 -25.70 5.61 -3.19
CA SER A 337 -25.92 5.99 -1.78
C SER A 337 -24.99 7.09 -1.29
N ARG A 338 -23.82 7.27 -1.93
CA ARG A 338 -22.82 8.24 -1.47
C ARG A 338 -21.87 8.67 -2.58
N PHE A 339 -21.51 9.96 -2.57
CA PHE A 339 -20.30 10.49 -3.19
C PHE A 339 -19.31 10.91 -2.11
N ARG A 340 -18.05 10.51 -2.25
CA ARG A 340 -16.93 11.02 -1.45
C ARG A 340 -16.01 11.79 -2.38
N PHE A 341 -16.01 13.11 -2.26
CA PHE A 341 -15.07 13.99 -2.96
C PHE A 341 -13.79 14.06 -2.14
N TYR A 342 -12.63 14.00 -2.79
CA TYR A 342 -11.34 14.07 -2.09
C TYR A 342 -10.27 14.77 -2.89
N ASN A 343 -9.26 15.24 -2.16
CA ASN A 343 -7.97 15.67 -2.68
C ASN A 343 -6.88 15.13 -1.76
N ASP A 344 -5.95 14.38 -2.35
CA ASP A 344 -4.75 13.88 -1.71
C ASP A 344 -3.53 14.57 -2.30
N VAL A 345 -2.65 15.05 -1.43
CA VAL A 345 -1.37 15.66 -1.81
C VAL A 345 -0.24 14.94 -1.11
N SER A 346 0.86 14.70 -1.81
CA SER A 346 2.07 14.17 -1.19
C SER A 346 3.33 14.73 -1.82
N TYR A 347 4.38 14.81 -1.01
CA TYR A 347 5.69 15.30 -1.41
C TYR A 347 6.77 14.37 -0.84
N HIS A 348 7.70 13.95 -1.69
CA HIS A 348 8.85 13.14 -1.34
C HIS A 348 10.12 13.99 -1.43
N ASP A 349 10.62 14.43 -0.28
CA ASP A 349 11.89 15.14 -0.10
C ASP A 349 13.02 14.09 -0.04
N LYS A 350 13.79 13.98 -1.11
CA LYS A 350 14.87 13.01 -1.27
C LYS A 350 16.18 13.56 -0.73
N ALA A 351 16.95 12.76 0.02
CA ALA A 351 18.17 13.26 0.65
C ALA A 351 19.30 13.67 -0.29
N PRO A 352 19.54 13.03 -1.46
CA PRO A 352 20.56 13.52 -2.39
C PRO A 352 20.12 14.82 -3.07
N ASP A 353 20.82 15.94 -2.79
CA ASP A 353 20.50 17.28 -3.33
C ASP A 353 20.44 17.35 -4.88
N ALA A 354 21.10 16.41 -5.56
CA ALA A 354 21.10 16.34 -7.02
C ALA A 354 19.87 15.64 -7.60
N TRP A 355 19.03 15.04 -6.76
CA TRP A 355 17.85 14.30 -7.19
C TRP A 355 16.61 15.18 -7.19
N VAL A 356 15.71 14.89 -8.11
CA VAL A 356 14.46 15.64 -8.23
C VAL A 356 13.40 15.03 -7.34
N ASP A 357 12.86 15.82 -6.43
CA ASP A 357 11.82 15.44 -5.49
C ASP A 357 10.55 14.96 -6.19
N GLY A 358 9.82 14.09 -5.51
CA GLY A 358 8.49 13.64 -5.94
C GLY A 358 7.38 14.56 -5.45
N ALA A 359 6.34 14.72 -6.24
CA ALA A 359 5.12 15.42 -5.85
C ALA A 359 3.89 14.78 -6.49
N SER A 360 2.79 14.75 -5.76
CA SER A 360 1.53 14.21 -6.26
C SER A 360 0.37 15.05 -5.73
N ASN A 361 -0.58 15.36 -6.61
CA ASN A 361 -1.88 15.93 -6.28
C ASN A 361 -2.95 15.13 -7.03
N ILE A 362 -3.80 14.45 -6.30
CA ILE A 362 -4.85 13.60 -6.83
C ILE A 362 -6.19 14.11 -6.32
N THR A 363 -7.02 14.57 -7.25
CA THR A 363 -8.38 15.01 -6.94
C THR A 363 -9.35 14.01 -7.52
N GLY A 364 -10.34 13.58 -6.73
CA GLY A 364 -11.23 12.54 -7.21
C GLY A 364 -12.57 12.46 -6.51
N ILE A 365 -13.33 11.46 -6.95
CA ILE A 365 -14.65 11.12 -6.42
C ILE A 365 -14.73 9.61 -6.30
N LEU A 366 -15.07 9.12 -5.10
CA LEU A 366 -15.54 7.76 -4.92
C LEU A 366 -17.06 7.76 -4.92
N THR A 367 -17.64 7.01 -5.85
CA THR A 367 -19.09 6.75 -5.94
C THR A 367 -19.39 5.37 -5.37
N SER A 368 -20.29 5.29 -4.38
CA SER A 368 -20.76 4.04 -3.77
C SER A 368 -22.17 3.74 -4.25
N ALA A 369 -22.39 2.54 -4.84
CA ALA A 369 -23.69 2.12 -5.37
C ALA A 369 -23.94 0.62 -5.05
N GLY A 370 -24.38 0.33 -3.83
CA GLY A 370 -24.48 -1.03 -3.31
C GLY A 370 -23.10 -1.71 -3.31
N PRO A 371 -22.94 -2.88 -3.98
CA PRO A 371 -21.65 -3.58 -4.04
C PRO A 371 -20.65 -2.96 -5.04
N LEU A 372 -21.05 -1.91 -5.77
CA LEU A 372 -20.21 -1.25 -6.77
C LEU A 372 -19.57 0.01 -6.19
N PHE A 373 -18.25 0.10 -6.29
CA PHE A 373 -17.43 1.26 -5.94
C PHE A 373 -16.68 1.76 -7.18
N ILE A 374 -16.81 3.06 -7.48
CA ILE A 374 -16.20 3.66 -8.64
C ILE A 374 -15.32 4.83 -8.16
N TYR A 375 -13.99 4.65 -8.25
CA TYR A 375 -13.04 5.74 -8.10
C TYR A 375 -12.86 6.46 -9.43
N THR A 376 -12.83 7.76 -9.38
CA THR A 376 -12.57 8.61 -10.54
C THR A 376 -11.53 9.65 -10.13
N ASP A 377 -10.29 9.45 -10.57
CA ASP A 377 -9.12 10.22 -10.17
C ASP A 377 -8.58 11.08 -11.32
N PHE A 378 -8.26 12.32 -11.02
CA PHE A 378 -7.46 13.20 -11.86
C PHE A 378 -6.12 13.46 -11.15
N LEU A 379 -5.03 13.06 -11.81
CA LEU A 379 -3.68 13.07 -11.27
C LEU A 379 -2.84 14.16 -11.92
N VAL A 380 -2.14 14.94 -11.09
CA VAL A 380 -1.06 15.84 -11.50
C VAL A 380 0.16 15.49 -10.65
N THR A 381 1.19 14.92 -11.28
CA THR A 381 2.28 14.28 -10.55
C THR A 381 3.64 14.61 -11.13
N ARG A 382 4.66 14.53 -10.29
CA ARG A 382 6.07 14.52 -10.66
C ARG A 382 6.75 13.37 -9.91
N ASN A 383 7.43 12.50 -10.64
CA ASN A 383 8.13 11.34 -10.08
C ASN A 383 7.21 10.39 -9.28
N HIS A 384 5.99 10.20 -9.76
CA HIS A 384 5.06 9.20 -9.24
C HIS A 384 5.19 7.92 -10.09
N PRO A 385 5.58 6.75 -9.54
CA PRO A 385 5.99 5.59 -10.33
C PRO A 385 4.95 5.11 -11.36
N PHE A 386 3.66 5.21 -11.04
CA PHE A 386 2.58 4.76 -11.91
C PHE A 386 1.84 5.91 -12.63
N SER A 387 2.46 7.08 -12.74
CA SER A 387 1.91 8.23 -13.47
C SER A 387 3.03 9.05 -14.11
N LEU A 388 3.83 8.37 -14.96
CA LEU A 388 4.93 8.95 -15.72
C LEU A 388 5.33 8.05 -16.90
N PRO A 389 6.13 8.54 -17.88
CA PRO A 389 6.61 7.73 -18.99
C PRO A 389 7.37 6.49 -18.52
N ALA A 390 7.19 5.40 -19.26
CA ALA A 390 7.83 4.11 -18.97
C ALA A 390 9.37 4.19 -18.83
N SER A 391 10.02 5.10 -19.56
CA SER A 391 11.47 5.35 -19.47
C SER A 391 11.92 5.82 -18.09
N ASP A 392 11.04 6.48 -17.35
CA ASP A 392 11.37 7.13 -16.07
C ASP A 392 10.94 6.31 -14.86
N PHE A 393 10.14 5.26 -15.09
CA PHE A 393 9.57 4.39 -14.04
C PHE A 393 10.62 3.89 -13.05
N GLY A 394 11.72 3.34 -13.54
CA GLY A 394 12.74 2.71 -12.71
C GLY A 394 13.51 3.66 -11.79
N SER A 395 13.46 4.97 -12.04
CA SER A 395 14.18 6.00 -11.28
C SER A 395 13.26 7.05 -10.63
N ALA A 396 11.95 6.89 -10.75
CA ALA A 396 10.97 7.87 -10.27
C ALA A 396 11.18 8.28 -8.80
N LEU A 397 11.29 7.30 -7.90
CA LEU A 397 11.53 7.54 -6.48
C LEU A 397 13.02 7.61 -6.11
N ALA A 398 13.93 7.54 -7.08
CA ALA A 398 15.36 7.80 -6.95
C ALA A 398 15.70 9.15 -7.62
N GLU A 399 16.52 9.16 -8.67
CA GLU A 399 16.99 10.39 -9.33
C GLU A 399 15.84 11.29 -9.81
N GLY A 400 14.82 10.68 -10.42
CA GLY A 400 13.65 11.37 -10.94
C GLY A 400 13.92 12.31 -12.12
N SER A 401 12.87 13.02 -12.54
CA SER A 401 12.91 14.06 -13.59
C SER A 401 12.14 15.30 -13.15
N GLU A 402 12.38 16.45 -13.83
CA GLU A 402 11.65 17.70 -13.57
C GLU A 402 10.25 17.72 -14.24
N GLU A 403 9.90 16.68 -14.97
CA GLU A 403 8.67 16.66 -15.76
C GLU A 403 7.43 16.41 -14.88
N TRP A 404 6.39 17.19 -15.14
CA TRP A 404 5.05 16.98 -14.58
C TRP A 404 4.20 16.19 -15.56
N ASN A 405 3.46 15.25 -15.01
CA ASN A 405 2.61 14.34 -15.78
C ASN A 405 1.15 14.48 -15.34
N VAL A 406 0.25 14.25 -16.29
CA VAL A 406 -1.21 14.28 -16.05
C VAL A 406 -1.81 12.95 -16.48
N ALA A 407 -2.66 12.39 -15.63
CA ALA A 407 -3.42 11.20 -15.95
C ALA A 407 -4.85 11.30 -15.41
N PHE A 408 -5.74 10.49 -15.98
CA PHE A 408 -7.08 10.26 -15.50
C PHE A 408 -7.27 8.77 -15.34
N ASN A 409 -7.84 8.35 -14.21
CA ASN A 409 -8.18 6.96 -13.95
C ASN A 409 -9.62 6.83 -13.47
N MET A 410 -10.28 5.77 -13.92
CA MET A 410 -11.53 5.31 -13.33
C MET A 410 -11.37 3.83 -12.97
N ASN A 411 -11.42 3.50 -11.68
CA ASN A 411 -11.46 2.11 -11.23
C ASN A 411 -12.89 1.72 -10.87
N LEU A 412 -13.36 0.62 -11.44
CA LEU A 412 -14.68 0.05 -11.21
C LEU A 412 -14.49 -1.27 -10.44
N GLY A 413 -14.96 -1.32 -9.21
CA GLY A 413 -14.86 -2.49 -8.33
C GLY A 413 -16.24 -3.01 -7.94
N LEU A 414 -16.52 -4.29 -8.24
CA LEU A 414 -17.65 -5.03 -7.74
C LEU A 414 -17.18 -5.91 -6.59
N TYR A 415 -17.77 -5.75 -5.41
CA TYR A 415 -17.44 -6.46 -4.16
C TYR A 415 -18.62 -7.34 -3.73
N PHE A 416 -18.36 -8.56 -3.32
CA PHE A 416 -19.37 -9.56 -2.96
C PHE A 416 -18.94 -10.48 -1.82
#